data_f3a4907c6ab7e4b13a9ea0c03bcccc56
#
_entry.id   f3a4907c6ab7e4b13a9ea0c03bcccc56
#
_cell.length_a   1.000
_cell.length_b   1.000
_cell.length_c   1.000
_cell.angle_alpha   90.00
_cell.angle_beta   90.00
_cell.angle_gamma   90.00
#
_symmetry.space_group_name_H-M   'P 1'
#
loop_
_entity.id
_entity.type
_entity.pdbx_description
1 polymer ?
#
loop_
_entity_poly.entity_id
_entity_poly.type
_entity_poly.pdbx_seq_one_letter_code
_entity_poly.pdbx_strand_id
1 'polypeptide(L)'
;GVPGGLRILCAILMGFVFGGLWALIAAMFKAKLGISEIIVTIMLNYIAINFLGIAVRTFLMDPAGSIPQSPKLDPSVTLYRFLKPTRLHAGFIIAVLMVFLVWFILEKTTVGYEIKVVGFNKRAAACNGISVVRNIIISAFLSGGLAGIAGAVEVMGVQRKLLEGISGECGYTAVLIALLASNHPVGVLFAAIG
;
A
#
# COMPACT_ATOMS: atom_id res chain seq x y z
N GLY A 1 -16.77 19.83 -15.19
CA GLY A 1 -15.74 18.81 -14.93
C GLY A 1 -15.39 18.75 -13.47
N VAL A 2 -15.07 17.58 -12.97
CA VAL A 2 -14.69 17.34 -11.56
C VAL A 2 -13.36 18.04 -11.29
N PRO A 3 -13.22 18.84 -10.20
CA PRO A 3 -11.97 19.52 -9.87
C PRO A 3 -10.83 18.53 -9.64
N GLY A 4 -9.60 18.87 -10.08
CA GLY A 4 -8.45 17.97 -10.04
C GLY A 4 -8.16 17.39 -8.64
N GLY A 5 -8.33 18.19 -7.59
CA GLY A 5 -8.16 17.72 -6.21
C GLY A 5 -9.10 16.59 -5.81
N LEU A 6 -10.37 16.64 -6.28
CA LEU A 6 -11.33 15.56 -6.00
C LEU A 6 -10.97 14.26 -6.74
N ARG A 7 -10.42 14.37 -7.97
CA ARG A 7 -9.92 13.20 -8.72
C ARG A 7 -8.74 12.52 -8.02
N ILE A 8 -7.81 13.32 -7.49
CA ILE A 8 -6.67 12.80 -6.70
C ILE A 8 -7.16 12.11 -5.44
N LEU A 9 -8.09 12.73 -4.71
CA LEU A 9 -8.68 12.13 -3.50
C LEU A 9 -9.38 10.80 -3.81
N CYS A 10 -10.20 10.77 -4.86
CA CYS A 10 -10.85 9.54 -5.30
C CYS A 10 -9.84 8.45 -5.68
N ALA A 11 -8.75 8.79 -6.39
CA ALA A 11 -7.72 7.84 -6.76
C ALA A 11 -7.01 7.24 -5.53
N ILE A 12 -6.71 8.07 -4.52
CA ILE A 12 -6.11 7.62 -3.25
C ILE A 12 -7.08 6.71 -2.49
N LEU A 13 -8.35 7.08 -2.37
CA LEU A 13 -9.37 6.27 -1.70
C LEU A 13 -9.60 4.94 -2.40
N MET A 14 -9.68 4.93 -3.73
CA MET A 14 -9.81 3.71 -4.51
C MET A 14 -8.56 2.84 -4.36
N GLY A 15 -7.36 3.43 -4.40
CA GLY A 15 -6.11 2.72 -4.12
C GLY A 15 -6.13 2.04 -2.75
N PHE A 16 -6.59 2.74 -1.71
CA PHE A 16 -6.75 2.18 -0.37
C PHE A 16 -7.73 1.01 -0.35
N VAL A 17 -8.91 1.17 -0.92
CA VAL A 17 -9.96 0.13 -0.91
C VAL A 17 -9.52 -1.11 -1.68
N PHE A 18 -9.06 -0.94 -2.92
CA PHE A 18 -8.66 -2.08 -3.75
C PHE A 18 -7.38 -2.76 -3.24
N GLY A 19 -6.40 -1.98 -2.74
CA GLY A 19 -5.21 -2.54 -2.10
C GLY A 19 -5.55 -3.33 -0.84
N GLY A 20 -6.46 -2.79 -0.01
CA GLY A 20 -7.00 -3.48 1.16
C GLY A 20 -7.74 -4.77 0.80
N LEU A 21 -8.63 -4.73 -0.18
CA LEU A 21 -9.37 -5.91 -0.66
C LEU A 21 -8.43 -6.99 -1.21
N TRP A 22 -7.39 -6.61 -1.95
CA TRP A 22 -6.38 -7.54 -2.44
C TRP A 22 -5.64 -8.25 -1.29
N ALA A 23 -5.25 -7.51 -0.27
CA ALA A 23 -4.58 -8.07 0.91
C ALA A 23 -5.49 -8.98 1.75
N LEU A 24 -6.81 -8.74 1.73
CA LEU A 24 -7.78 -9.61 2.41
C LEU A 24 -7.75 -11.04 1.90
N ILE A 25 -7.42 -11.27 0.63
CA ILE A 25 -7.29 -12.62 0.07
C ILE A 25 -6.25 -13.40 0.88
N ALA A 26 -5.05 -12.84 1.07
CA ALA A 26 -4.00 -13.48 1.85
C ALA A 26 -4.39 -13.67 3.33
N ALA A 27 -5.04 -12.66 3.91
CA ALA A 27 -5.52 -12.72 5.30
C ALA A 27 -6.55 -13.83 5.52
N MET A 28 -7.45 -14.04 4.57
CA MET A 28 -8.44 -15.12 4.63
C MET A 28 -7.79 -16.51 4.60
N PHE A 29 -6.79 -16.71 3.74
CA PHE A 29 -6.02 -17.96 3.71
C PHE A 29 -5.30 -18.21 5.03
N LYS A 30 -4.68 -17.18 5.61
CA LYS A 30 -4.03 -17.28 6.92
C LYS A 30 -5.02 -17.58 8.05
N ALA A 31 -6.14 -16.84 8.09
CA ALA A 31 -7.09 -16.91 9.18
C ALA A 31 -7.90 -18.21 9.19
N LYS A 32 -8.28 -18.73 8.00
CA LYS A 32 -9.13 -19.92 7.89
C LYS A 32 -8.35 -21.22 7.72
N LEU A 33 -7.27 -21.20 6.95
CA LEU A 33 -6.53 -22.40 6.55
C LEU A 33 -5.18 -22.53 7.28
N GLY A 34 -4.76 -21.51 8.05
CA GLY A 34 -3.49 -21.53 8.76
C GLY A 34 -2.25 -21.50 7.84
N ILE A 35 -2.45 -21.23 6.54
CA ILE A 35 -1.36 -21.18 5.56
C ILE A 35 -0.45 -19.97 5.84
N SER A 36 0.85 -20.16 5.63
CA SER A 36 1.82 -19.06 5.75
C SER A 36 1.44 -17.88 4.86
N GLU A 37 1.26 -16.71 5.48
CA GLU A 37 0.93 -15.48 4.75
C GLU A 37 2.02 -15.10 3.74
N ILE A 38 3.28 -15.40 4.04
CA ILE A 38 4.43 -15.08 3.18
C ILE A 38 4.28 -15.78 1.84
N ILE A 39 3.94 -17.07 1.83
CA ILE A 39 3.78 -17.83 0.60
C ILE A 39 2.62 -17.28 -0.24
N VAL A 40 1.48 -17.03 0.42
CA VAL A 40 0.28 -16.53 -0.29
C VAL A 40 0.52 -15.14 -0.84
N THR A 41 1.16 -14.24 -0.10
CA THR A 41 1.45 -12.87 -0.57
C THR A 41 2.42 -12.85 -1.72
N ILE A 42 3.45 -13.72 -1.72
CA ILE A 42 4.37 -13.84 -2.86
C ILE A 42 3.62 -14.32 -4.10
N MET A 43 2.78 -15.34 -4.00
CA MET A 43 1.96 -15.82 -5.13
C MET A 43 1.03 -14.74 -5.66
N LEU A 44 0.34 -14.03 -4.77
CA LEU A 44 -0.54 -12.91 -5.15
C LEU A 44 0.23 -11.75 -5.80
N ASN A 45 1.48 -11.51 -5.38
CA ASN A 45 2.33 -10.50 -6.00
C ASN A 45 2.65 -10.87 -7.45
N TYR A 46 3.02 -12.11 -7.74
CA TYR A 46 3.24 -12.58 -9.11
C TYR A 46 1.96 -12.49 -9.96
N ILE A 47 0.81 -12.84 -9.40
CA ILE A 47 -0.48 -12.69 -10.09
C ILE A 47 -0.75 -11.22 -10.42
N ALA A 48 -0.53 -10.31 -9.47
CA ALA A 48 -0.75 -8.88 -9.66
C ALA A 48 0.19 -8.29 -10.74
N ILE A 49 1.47 -8.67 -10.73
CA ILE A 49 2.46 -8.22 -11.73
C ILE A 49 2.04 -8.68 -13.13
N ASN A 50 1.69 -9.96 -13.29
CA ASN A 50 1.25 -10.48 -14.59
C ASN A 50 -0.07 -9.87 -15.05
N PHE A 51 -1.03 -9.68 -14.14
CA PHE A 51 -2.29 -9.01 -14.42
C PHE A 51 -2.07 -7.57 -14.89
N LEU A 52 -1.20 -6.83 -14.22
CA LEU A 52 -0.82 -5.48 -14.64
C LEU A 52 -0.16 -5.48 -16.03
N GLY A 53 0.76 -6.43 -16.29
CA GLY A 53 1.41 -6.58 -17.58
C GLY A 53 0.40 -6.82 -18.72
N ILE A 54 -0.57 -7.72 -18.51
CA ILE A 54 -1.65 -7.97 -19.48
C ILE A 54 -2.50 -6.72 -19.66
N ALA A 55 -2.90 -6.05 -18.57
CA ALA A 55 -3.74 -4.85 -18.64
C ALA A 55 -3.06 -3.72 -19.42
N VAL A 56 -1.78 -3.49 -19.19
CA VAL A 56 -1.00 -2.45 -19.88
C VAL A 56 -0.80 -2.77 -21.37
N ARG A 57 -0.66 -4.05 -21.73
CA ARG A 57 -0.46 -4.48 -23.12
C ARG A 57 -1.77 -4.57 -23.94
N THR A 58 -2.92 -4.77 -23.28
CA THR A 58 -4.17 -5.04 -23.97
C THR A 58 -5.15 -3.87 -23.89
N PHE A 59 -5.49 -3.45 -22.67
CA PHE A 59 -6.58 -2.47 -22.45
C PHE A 59 -6.09 -1.03 -22.26
N LEU A 60 -4.87 -0.87 -21.75
CA LEU A 60 -4.32 0.43 -21.35
C LEU A 60 -3.12 0.85 -22.22
N MET A 61 -2.88 0.15 -23.33
CA MET A 61 -1.76 0.46 -24.21
C MET A 61 -1.97 1.80 -24.91
N ASP A 62 -0.95 2.65 -24.89
CA ASP A 62 -0.93 3.90 -25.65
C ASP A 62 -0.90 3.56 -27.16
N PRO A 63 -1.92 3.96 -27.94
CA PRO A 63 -1.96 3.69 -29.39
C PRO A 63 -0.78 4.29 -30.18
N ALA A 64 -0.14 5.33 -29.63
CA ALA A 64 1.00 6.01 -30.25
C ALA A 64 2.35 5.50 -29.73
N GLY A 65 2.38 4.58 -28.77
CA GLY A 65 3.60 4.12 -28.10
C GLY A 65 4.11 2.78 -28.64
N SER A 66 5.43 2.68 -28.87
CA SER A 66 6.11 1.42 -29.21
C SER A 66 6.44 0.56 -27.99
N ILE A 67 6.24 1.07 -26.78
CA ILE A 67 6.54 0.40 -25.49
C ILE A 67 5.22 0.13 -24.77
N PRO A 68 5.04 -1.03 -24.09
CA PRO A 68 3.85 -1.32 -23.31
C PRO A 68 3.74 -0.36 -22.11
N GLN A 69 3.00 0.70 -22.28
CA GLN A 69 2.76 1.73 -21.28
C GLN A 69 1.39 2.36 -21.49
N SER A 70 0.79 2.88 -20.41
CA SER A 70 -0.44 3.65 -20.53
C SER A 70 -0.16 5.05 -21.09
N PRO A 71 -1.18 5.74 -21.67
CA PRO A 71 -1.11 7.16 -21.97
C PRO A 71 -0.70 7.95 -20.71
N LYS A 72 -0.06 9.11 -20.92
CA LYS A 72 0.27 10.00 -19.80
C LYS A 72 -0.99 10.47 -19.10
N LEU A 73 -0.96 10.48 -17.77
CA LEU A 73 -2.03 11.02 -16.94
C LEU A 73 -2.24 12.51 -17.25
N ASP A 74 -3.51 12.93 -17.24
CA ASP A 74 -3.89 14.34 -17.37
C ASP A 74 -3.17 15.16 -16.29
N PRO A 75 -2.60 16.33 -16.63
CA PRO A 75 -1.96 17.22 -15.67
C PRO A 75 -2.80 17.57 -14.45
N SER A 76 -4.13 17.53 -14.58
CA SER A 76 -5.07 17.79 -13.48
C SER A 76 -5.08 16.70 -12.38
N VAL A 77 -4.53 15.52 -12.66
CA VAL A 77 -4.48 14.36 -11.73
C VAL A 77 -3.06 14.11 -11.23
N THR A 78 -2.07 14.89 -11.71
CA THR A 78 -0.70 14.74 -11.25
C THR A 78 -0.45 15.52 -9.96
N LEU A 79 0.29 14.88 -9.02
CA LEU A 79 0.69 15.52 -7.78
C LEU A 79 1.69 16.67 -8.05
N TYR A 80 1.50 17.79 -7.33
CA TYR A 80 2.35 18.95 -7.43
C TYR A 80 3.79 18.64 -6.98
N ARG A 81 4.78 19.04 -7.77
CA ARG A 81 6.20 18.92 -7.44
C ARG A 81 6.69 20.23 -6.81
N PHE A 82 7.25 20.16 -5.61
CA PHE A 82 7.71 21.35 -4.87
C PHE A 82 9.03 21.91 -5.42
N LEU A 83 9.94 21.06 -5.86
CA LEU A 83 11.29 21.44 -6.29
C LEU A 83 11.63 20.76 -7.61
N LYS A 84 11.84 21.52 -8.66
CA LYS A 84 12.50 21.07 -9.89
C LYS A 84 14.01 21.32 -9.73
N PRO A 85 14.90 20.31 -9.88
CA PRO A 85 14.75 19.02 -10.58
C PRO A 85 14.47 17.81 -9.67
N THR A 86 14.19 17.97 -8.39
CA THR A 86 14.01 16.87 -7.44
C THR A 86 12.70 16.11 -7.67
N ARG A 87 12.66 14.84 -7.25
CA ARG A 87 11.44 14.02 -7.28
C ARG A 87 10.50 14.29 -6.09
N LEU A 88 10.76 15.33 -5.31
CA LEU A 88 9.99 15.69 -4.13
C LEU A 88 8.64 16.27 -4.55
N HIS A 89 7.57 15.55 -4.24
CA HIS A 89 6.20 15.89 -4.61
C HIS A 89 5.26 15.81 -3.40
N ALA A 90 4.03 16.27 -3.54
CA ALA A 90 3.02 16.27 -2.47
C ALA A 90 2.77 14.87 -1.84
N GLY A 91 3.17 13.79 -2.50
CA GLY A 91 3.15 12.43 -1.95
C GLY A 91 3.98 12.26 -0.68
N PHE A 92 5.06 13.04 -0.49
CA PHE A 92 5.83 13.00 0.75
C PHE A 92 4.98 13.46 1.95
N ILE A 93 4.17 14.51 1.77
CA ILE A 93 3.25 14.97 2.82
C ILE A 93 2.22 13.89 3.14
N ILE A 94 1.69 13.23 2.10
CA ILE A 94 0.75 12.11 2.28
C ILE A 94 1.42 10.97 3.06
N ALA A 95 2.66 10.62 2.74
CA ALA A 95 3.40 9.57 3.44
C ALA A 95 3.59 9.91 4.94
N VAL A 96 4.01 11.14 5.26
CA VAL A 96 4.16 11.59 6.65
C VAL A 96 2.82 11.56 7.38
N LEU A 97 1.74 12.04 6.76
CA LEU A 97 0.39 11.97 7.30
C LEU A 97 -0.03 10.51 7.61
N MET A 98 0.26 9.57 6.71
CA MET A 98 -0.04 8.16 6.90
C MET A 98 0.76 7.54 8.05
N VAL A 99 2.03 7.92 8.24
CA VAL A 99 2.83 7.50 9.40
C VAL A 99 2.19 7.95 10.71
N PHE A 100 1.78 9.22 10.80
CA PHE A 100 1.07 9.73 11.98
C PHE A 100 -0.27 9.03 12.21
N LEU A 101 -1.02 8.75 11.15
CA LEU A 101 -2.29 8.03 11.22
C LEU A 101 -2.09 6.60 11.74
N VAL A 102 -1.11 5.88 11.21
CA VAL A 102 -0.79 4.52 11.66
C VAL A 102 -0.31 4.54 13.11
N TRP A 103 0.56 5.46 13.47
CA TRP A 103 1.01 5.65 14.85
C TRP A 103 -0.19 5.91 15.78
N PHE A 104 -1.09 6.81 15.40
CA PHE A 104 -2.29 7.11 16.19
C PHE A 104 -3.19 5.89 16.35
N ILE A 105 -3.44 5.14 15.26
CA ILE A 105 -4.24 3.91 15.31
C ILE A 105 -3.60 2.91 16.27
N LEU A 106 -2.30 2.65 16.15
CA LEU A 106 -1.62 1.63 16.93
C LEU A 106 -1.44 2.00 18.41
N GLU A 107 -1.23 3.30 18.73
CA GLU A 107 -0.93 3.72 20.10
C GLU A 107 -2.14 4.27 20.86
N LYS A 108 -3.14 4.78 20.14
CA LYS A 108 -4.23 5.54 20.77
C LYS A 108 -5.61 4.90 20.59
N THR A 109 -5.73 3.77 19.87
CA THR A 109 -7.02 3.12 19.67
C THR A 109 -7.07 1.71 20.25
N THR A 110 -8.28 1.25 20.60
CA THR A 110 -8.53 -0.11 21.06
C THR A 110 -8.17 -1.16 19.98
N VAL A 111 -8.42 -0.83 18.71
CA VAL A 111 -8.07 -1.70 17.58
C VAL A 111 -6.56 -1.92 17.51
N GLY A 112 -5.75 -0.86 17.68
CA GLY A 112 -4.30 -0.97 17.71
C GLY A 112 -3.80 -1.80 18.88
N TYR A 113 -4.40 -1.63 20.05
CA TYR A 113 -4.11 -2.46 21.21
C TYR A 113 -4.40 -3.95 20.94
N GLU A 114 -5.57 -4.27 20.42
CA GLU A 114 -5.95 -5.65 20.07
C GLU A 114 -5.00 -6.26 19.05
N ILE A 115 -4.61 -5.51 18.01
CA ILE A 115 -3.64 -5.95 16.99
C ILE A 115 -2.29 -6.29 17.64
N LYS A 116 -1.79 -5.44 18.54
CA LYS A 116 -0.53 -5.68 19.26
C LYS A 116 -0.62 -6.95 20.14
N VAL A 117 -1.69 -7.10 20.91
CA VAL A 117 -1.88 -8.26 21.78
C VAL A 117 -1.94 -9.55 20.97
N VAL A 118 -2.66 -9.56 19.84
CA VAL A 118 -2.71 -10.72 18.92
C VAL A 118 -1.34 -11.00 18.31
N GLY A 119 -0.55 -9.97 18.02
CA GLY A 119 0.82 -10.09 17.52
C GLY A 119 1.77 -10.74 18.52
N PHE A 120 1.65 -10.39 19.82
CA PHE A 120 2.49 -10.97 20.88
C PHE A 120 2.12 -12.41 21.20
N ASN A 121 0.82 -12.68 21.42
CA ASN A 121 0.37 -14.04 21.76
C ASN A 121 -1.09 -14.26 21.40
N LYS A 122 -1.32 -15.02 20.33
CA LYS A 122 -2.67 -15.35 19.84
C LYS A 122 -3.53 -16.09 20.88
N ARG A 123 -2.94 -16.99 21.68
CA ARG A 123 -3.67 -17.76 22.69
C ARG A 123 -4.10 -16.86 23.85
N ALA A 124 -3.19 -16.03 24.36
CA ALA A 124 -3.50 -15.07 25.40
C ALA A 124 -4.57 -14.06 24.96
N ALA A 125 -4.49 -13.57 23.71
CA ALA A 125 -5.52 -12.70 23.12
C ALA A 125 -6.90 -13.39 23.15
N ALA A 126 -6.98 -14.64 22.69
CA ALA A 126 -8.23 -15.40 22.67
C ALA A 126 -8.81 -15.62 24.07
N CYS A 127 -7.97 -15.93 25.08
CA CYS A 127 -8.40 -16.07 26.48
C CYS A 127 -8.97 -14.77 27.07
N ASN A 128 -8.52 -13.61 26.57
CA ASN A 128 -9.06 -12.29 26.96
C ASN A 128 -10.24 -11.82 26.08
N GLY A 129 -10.85 -12.73 25.30
CA GLY A 129 -12.02 -12.42 24.47
C GLY A 129 -11.71 -11.62 23.17
N ILE A 130 -10.43 -11.43 22.83
CA ILE A 130 -10.03 -10.73 21.61
C ILE A 130 -10.12 -11.67 20.41
N SER A 131 -10.89 -11.29 19.40
CA SER A 131 -11.04 -12.07 18.17
C SER A 131 -9.78 -12.02 17.30
N VAL A 132 -8.99 -13.11 17.34
CA VAL A 132 -7.74 -13.22 16.57
C VAL A 132 -7.98 -13.07 15.06
N VAL A 133 -9.01 -13.73 14.53
CA VAL A 133 -9.35 -13.71 13.10
C VAL A 133 -9.70 -12.28 12.63
N ARG A 134 -10.56 -11.60 13.40
CA ARG A 134 -10.95 -10.22 13.10
C ARG A 134 -9.74 -9.28 13.03
N ASN A 135 -8.83 -9.40 13.99
CA ASN A 135 -7.65 -8.53 14.06
C ASN A 135 -6.64 -8.83 12.93
N ILE A 136 -6.48 -10.08 12.51
CA ILE A 136 -5.69 -10.45 11.33
C ILE A 136 -6.29 -9.80 10.07
N ILE A 137 -7.59 -9.86 9.89
CA ILE A 137 -8.29 -9.27 8.74
C ILE A 137 -8.14 -7.75 8.73
N ILE A 138 -8.36 -7.09 9.87
CA ILE A 138 -8.25 -5.64 9.98
C ILE A 138 -6.81 -5.17 9.68
N SER A 139 -5.81 -5.82 10.28
CA SER A 139 -4.40 -5.44 10.07
C SER A 139 -3.98 -5.63 8.61
N ALA A 140 -4.40 -6.72 7.97
CA ALA A 140 -4.12 -6.96 6.57
C ALA A 140 -4.81 -5.94 5.65
N PHE A 141 -6.07 -5.59 5.92
CA PHE A 141 -6.79 -4.57 5.16
C PHE A 141 -6.12 -3.20 5.26
N LEU A 142 -5.75 -2.78 6.47
CA LEU A 142 -5.05 -1.52 6.70
C LEU A 142 -3.69 -1.50 5.99
N SER A 143 -2.90 -2.58 6.12
CA SER A 143 -1.60 -2.71 5.47
C SER A 143 -1.71 -2.67 3.95
N GLY A 144 -2.61 -3.47 3.37
CA GLY A 144 -2.86 -3.48 1.92
C GLY A 144 -3.41 -2.16 1.40
N GLY A 145 -4.27 -1.50 2.18
CA GLY A 145 -4.78 -0.18 1.85
C GLY A 145 -3.68 0.88 1.79
N LEU A 146 -2.77 0.89 2.76
CA LEU A 146 -1.61 1.79 2.77
C LEU A 146 -0.67 1.52 1.59
N ALA A 147 -0.43 0.25 1.24
CA ALA A 147 0.33 -0.12 0.05
C ALA A 147 -0.36 0.37 -1.24
N GLY A 148 -1.69 0.28 -1.30
CA GLY A 148 -2.49 0.82 -2.41
C GLY A 148 -2.39 2.34 -2.54
N ILE A 149 -2.37 3.08 -1.42
CA ILE A 149 -2.09 4.53 -1.42
C ILE A 149 -0.69 4.80 -1.97
N ALA A 150 0.31 4.05 -1.52
CA ALA A 150 1.68 4.21 -1.99
C ALA A 150 1.78 4.01 -3.51
N GLY A 151 1.13 2.97 -4.05
CA GLY A 151 1.04 2.74 -5.49
C GLY A 151 0.35 3.87 -6.25
N ALA A 152 -0.78 4.39 -5.73
CA ALA A 152 -1.48 5.53 -6.33
C ALA A 152 -0.60 6.80 -6.34
N VAL A 153 0.11 7.07 -5.25
CA VAL A 153 1.03 8.20 -5.13
C VAL A 153 2.22 8.07 -6.09
N GLU A 154 2.78 6.87 -6.26
CA GLU A 154 3.86 6.58 -7.20
C GLU A 154 3.41 6.87 -8.65
N VAL A 155 2.24 6.36 -9.04
CA VAL A 155 1.68 6.59 -10.39
C VAL A 155 1.41 8.07 -10.64
N MET A 156 0.78 8.79 -9.70
CA MET A 156 0.39 10.20 -9.88
C MET A 156 1.55 11.19 -9.68
N GLY A 157 2.52 10.86 -8.83
CA GLY A 157 3.60 11.78 -8.46
C GLY A 157 4.86 11.61 -9.28
N VAL A 158 5.32 10.37 -9.48
CA VAL A 158 6.63 10.07 -10.07
C VAL A 158 6.49 9.69 -11.54
N GLN A 159 5.78 8.63 -11.82
CA GLN A 159 5.77 8.01 -13.16
C GLN A 159 4.84 8.72 -14.15
N ARG A 160 3.70 9.25 -13.68
CA ARG A 160 2.66 9.91 -14.49
C ARG A 160 2.09 9.04 -15.61
N LYS A 161 2.36 7.75 -15.57
CA LYS A 161 1.89 6.71 -16.49
C LYS A 161 2.01 5.36 -15.81
N LEU A 162 1.22 4.39 -16.25
CA LEU A 162 1.32 3.03 -15.77
C LEU A 162 2.33 2.28 -16.63
N LEU A 163 3.33 1.68 -16.00
CA LEU A 163 4.41 0.93 -16.63
C LEU A 163 4.44 -0.48 -16.10
N GLU A 164 4.88 -1.41 -16.93
CA GLU A 164 5.24 -2.75 -16.46
C GLU A 164 6.45 -2.64 -15.52
N GLY A 165 6.39 -3.31 -14.35
CA GLY A 165 7.46 -3.26 -13.36
C GLY A 165 7.53 -1.98 -12.50
N ILE A 166 6.45 -1.20 -12.46
CA ILE A 166 6.40 0.08 -11.73
C ILE A 166 6.76 -0.03 -10.24
N SER A 167 6.54 -1.18 -9.61
CA SER A 167 6.84 -1.41 -8.20
C SER A 167 8.33 -1.47 -7.87
N GLY A 168 9.19 -1.78 -8.87
CA GLY A 168 10.66 -1.77 -8.73
C GLY A 168 11.20 -2.49 -7.49
N GLU A 169 10.50 -3.55 -7.03
CA GLU A 169 10.83 -4.28 -5.79
C GLU A 169 10.76 -3.46 -4.49
N CYS A 170 10.18 -2.26 -4.52
CA CYS A 170 10.04 -1.40 -3.35
C CYS A 170 9.39 -2.10 -2.14
N GLY A 171 8.52 -3.09 -2.38
CA GLY A 171 7.89 -3.88 -1.32
C GLY A 171 8.91 -4.68 -0.50
N TYR A 172 9.90 -5.29 -1.14
CA TYR A 172 10.94 -6.05 -0.44
C TYR A 172 11.86 -5.12 0.36
N THR A 173 12.24 -4.00 -0.22
CA THR A 173 13.01 -2.95 0.48
C THR A 173 12.25 -2.42 1.69
N ALA A 174 10.94 -2.22 1.57
CA ALA A 174 10.10 -1.77 2.68
C ALA A 174 10.07 -2.75 3.86
N VAL A 175 10.12 -4.06 3.59
CA VAL A 175 10.22 -5.08 4.65
C VAL A 175 11.54 -4.93 5.41
N LEU A 176 12.66 -4.73 4.71
CA LEU A 176 13.96 -4.53 5.35
C LEU A 176 13.98 -3.26 6.21
N ILE A 177 13.42 -2.16 5.71
CA ILE A 177 13.27 -0.90 6.43
C ILE A 177 12.42 -1.09 7.70
N ALA A 178 11.31 -1.81 7.60
CA ALA A 178 10.44 -2.08 8.73
C ALA A 178 11.13 -2.90 9.82
N LEU A 179 11.91 -3.90 9.44
CA LEU A 179 12.71 -4.71 10.37
C LEU A 179 13.80 -3.88 11.04
N LEU A 180 14.52 -3.06 10.29
CA LEU A 180 15.55 -2.15 10.81
C LEU A 180 14.96 -1.17 11.83
N ALA A 181 13.76 -0.69 11.58
CA ALA A 181 13.00 0.20 12.49
C ALA A 181 12.30 -0.52 13.65
N SER A 182 12.55 -1.83 13.84
CA SER A 182 11.86 -2.65 14.87
C SER A 182 10.34 -2.55 14.82
N ASN A 183 9.78 -2.39 13.62
CA ASN A 183 8.34 -2.24 13.36
C ASN A 183 7.69 -1.00 14.02
N HIS A 184 8.49 0.00 14.45
CA HIS A 184 7.94 1.21 15.02
C HIS A 184 7.60 2.22 13.90
N PRO A 185 6.37 2.75 13.81
CA PRO A 185 5.93 3.58 12.67
C PRO A 185 6.82 4.82 12.43
N VAL A 186 7.20 5.51 13.51
CA VAL A 186 8.09 6.69 13.40
C VAL A 186 9.52 6.27 13.04
N GLY A 187 9.98 5.12 13.54
CA GLY A 187 11.28 4.55 13.18
C GLY A 187 11.39 4.25 11.68
N VAL A 188 10.31 3.72 11.08
CA VAL A 188 10.22 3.46 9.63
C VAL A 188 10.42 4.74 8.82
N LEU A 189 9.86 5.87 9.26
CA LEU A 189 10.04 7.15 8.58
C LEU A 189 11.52 7.56 8.52
N PHE A 190 12.23 7.48 9.64
CA PHE A 190 13.66 7.83 9.70
C PHE A 190 14.51 6.83 8.90
N ALA A 191 14.24 5.54 9.02
CA ALA A 191 14.97 4.52 8.28
C ALA A 191 14.72 4.54 6.75
N ALA A 192 13.62 5.13 6.30
CA ALA A 192 13.32 5.29 4.88
C ALA A 192 13.97 6.53 4.24
N ILE A 193 14.43 7.50 5.05
CA ILE A 193 15.09 8.73 4.58
C ILE A 193 16.61 8.56 4.54
N GLY A 194 17.19 7.70 5.39
CA GLY A 194 18.64 7.40 5.44
C GLY A 194 19.03 6.30 4.50
#